data_697c17e419ee10de16ea7a8713bde9a3
#
_entry.id   697c17e419ee10de16ea7a8713bde9a3
#
_cell.length_a   1.000
_cell.length_b   1.000
_cell.length_c   1.000
_cell.angle_alpha   90.00
_cell.angle_beta   90.00
_cell.angle_gamma   90.00
#
_symmetry.space_group_name_H-M   'P 1'
#
loop_
_entity.id
_entity.type
_entity.pdbx_description
1 polymer ?
#
loop_
_entity_poly.entity_id
_entity_poly.type
_entity_poly.pdbx_seq_one_letter_code
_entity_poly.pdbx_strand_id
1 'polypeptide(L)'
;FVPMDDVLADPPSKARGRHPLPDHDAFAEGLAHLGIGDTDTVVAYDDAGGAMAGRLVWLLRILGRDAALLDGGLQTWEGELTTEVTRRPRAEFAPTSWPDAALADIEDAATGELVIDARGAERFRGESEPIDPKAGHVPGARSYPMTGNLTEDGRFRTPEELRERFAAV
;
A
#
# COMPACT_ATOMS: atom_id res chain seq x y z
N PHE A 1 3.08 14.43 6.14
CA PHE A 1 1.91 13.76 5.53
C PHE A 1 2.13 13.59 4.04
N VAL A 2 1.91 12.40 3.50
CA VAL A 2 2.02 12.09 2.07
C VAL A 2 0.60 11.83 1.55
N PRO A 3 0.02 12.74 0.73
CA PRO A 3 -1.34 12.58 0.24
C PRO A 3 -1.43 11.47 -0.81
N MET A 4 -2.50 10.65 -0.71
CA MET A 4 -2.76 9.54 -1.63
C MET A 4 -2.94 10.02 -3.07
N ASP A 5 -3.86 10.98 -3.27
CA ASP A 5 -4.32 11.39 -4.59
C ASP A 5 -3.34 12.32 -5.33
N ASP A 6 -2.40 12.94 -4.58
CA ASP A 6 -1.45 13.89 -5.17
C ASP A 6 -0.07 13.29 -5.43
N VAL A 7 0.31 12.25 -4.64
CA VAL A 7 1.67 11.69 -4.69
C VAL A 7 1.67 10.19 -4.94
N LEU A 8 0.74 9.44 -4.32
CA LEU A 8 0.78 7.98 -4.34
C LEU A 8 -0.08 7.35 -5.44
N ALA A 9 -0.88 8.13 -6.14
CA ALA A 9 -1.73 7.67 -7.23
C ALA A 9 -1.90 8.74 -8.30
N ASP A 10 -2.00 8.30 -9.55
CA ASP A 10 -2.51 9.13 -10.64
C ASP A 10 -4.03 9.32 -10.51
N PRO A 11 -4.59 10.30 -11.21
CA PRO A 11 -6.04 10.49 -11.26
C PRO A 11 -6.78 9.22 -11.69
N PRO A 12 -7.92 8.91 -11.06
CA PRO A 12 -8.68 7.70 -11.35
C PRO A 12 -9.20 7.70 -12.79
N SER A 13 -9.25 6.52 -13.41
CA SER A 13 -9.85 6.33 -14.72
C SER A 13 -10.51 4.95 -14.84
N LYS A 14 -11.43 4.80 -15.80
CA LYS A 14 -12.07 3.50 -16.05
C LYS A 14 -11.08 2.41 -16.49
N ALA A 15 -10.01 2.80 -17.18
CA ALA A 15 -9.01 1.87 -17.68
C ALA A 15 -7.95 1.48 -16.62
N ARG A 16 -7.66 2.40 -15.68
CA ARG A 16 -6.56 2.22 -14.72
C ARG A 16 -7.03 2.07 -13.26
N GLY A 17 -8.34 2.10 -13.03
CA GLY A 17 -8.92 1.96 -11.68
C GLY A 17 -8.91 3.26 -10.87
N ARG A 18 -9.15 3.12 -9.55
CA ARG A 18 -9.33 4.25 -8.63
C ARG A 18 -8.02 4.87 -8.13
N HIS A 19 -7.00 4.07 -7.98
CA HIS A 19 -5.68 4.49 -7.54
C HIS A 19 -4.61 3.89 -8.45
N PRO A 20 -4.50 4.37 -9.72
CA PRO A 20 -3.45 3.92 -10.61
C PRO A 20 -2.07 4.16 -9.98
N LEU A 21 -1.05 3.44 -10.45
CA LEU A 21 0.32 3.82 -10.12
C LEU A 21 0.57 5.26 -10.58
N PRO A 22 1.20 6.09 -9.76
CA PRO A 22 1.56 7.44 -10.17
C PRO A 22 2.59 7.40 -11.30
N ASP A 23 2.60 8.43 -12.13
CA ASP A 23 3.74 8.68 -13.00
C ASP A 23 5.02 8.77 -12.17
N HIS A 24 6.11 8.14 -12.63
CA HIS A 24 7.34 8.04 -11.83
C HIS A 24 8.03 9.40 -11.61
N ASP A 25 7.92 10.34 -12.58
CA ASP A 25 8.48 11.69 -12.42
C ASP A 25 7.64 12.49 -11.43
N ALA A 26 6.31 12.37 -11.50
CA ALA A 26 5.38 13.01 -10.57
C ALA A 26 5.55 12.46 -9.13
N PHE A 27 5.75 11.16 -8.98
CA PHE A 27 6.04 10.54 -7.68
C PHE A 27 7.33 11.07 -7.06
N ALA A 28 8.41 11.08 -7.86
CA ALA A 28 9.71 11.59 -7.42
C ALA A 28 9.64 13.07 -7.03
N GLU A 29 8.99 13.89 -7.85
CA GLU A 29 8.77 15.32 -7.57
C GLU A 29 7.96 15.53 -6.30
N GLY A 30 6.89 14.77 -6.11
CA GLY A 30 6.06 14.84 -4.91
C GLY A 30 6.84 14.52 -3.63
N LEU A 31 7.65 13.45 -3.63
CA LEU A 31 8.50 13.10 -2.49
C LEU A 31 9.59 14.15 -2.24
N ALA A 32 10.27 14.61 -3.29
CA ALA A 32 11.26 15.65 -3.19
C ALA A 32 10.69 16.94 -2.58
N HIS A 33 9.47 17.33 -2.99
CA HIS A 33 8.78 18.52 -2.45
C HIS A 33 8.43 18.35 -0.96
N LEU A 34 8.12 17.15 -0.53
CA LEU A 34 7.88 16.81 0.89
C LEU A 34 9.16 16.69 1.72
N GLY A 35 10.32 16.83 1.09
CA GLY A 35 11.62 16.73 1.74
C GLY A 35 12.05 15.29 2.03
N ILE A 36 11.59 14.35 1.20
CA ILE A 36 12.00 12.93 1.23
C ILE A 36 12.99 12.71 0.08
N GLY A 37 14.20 12.30 0.41
CA GLY A 37 15.28 12.07 -0.56
C GLY A 37 15.60 10.61 -0.77
N ASP A 38 16.45 10.32 -1.76
CA ASP A 38 16.86 8.97 -2.17
C ASP A 38 17.49 8.14 -1.06
N THR A 39 18.14 8.78 -0.10
CA THR A 39 18.89 8.11 0.98
C THR A 39 18.17 8.14 2.32
N ASP A 40 16.97 8.69 2.36
CA ASP A 40 16.20 8.70 3.59
C ASP A 40 15.66 7.30 3.91
N THR A 41 15.74 6.90 5.18
CA THR A 41 14.94 5.80 5.73
C THR A 41 13.55 6.32 6.04
N VAL A 42 12.53 5.75 5.40
CA VAL A 42 11.14 6.18 5.57
C VAL A 42 10.38 5.21 6.45
N VAL A 43 9.85 5.70 7.58
CA VAL A 43 8.88 4.95 8.38
C VAL A 43 7.51 5.57 8.19
N ALA A 44 6.61 4.83 7.57
CA ALA A 44 5.24 5.26 7.30
C ALA A 44 4.27 4.69 8.33
N TYR A 45 3.25 5.47 8.67
CA TYR A 45 2.17 5.03 9.56
C TYR A 45 0.83 5.63 9.14
N ASP A 46 -0.23 4.99 9.55
CA ASP A 46 -1.61 5.44 9.45
C ASP A 46 -2.40 5.04 10.70
N ASP A 47 -3.69 5.28 10.69
CA ASP A 47 -4.67 4.84 11.69
C ASP A 47 -5.57 3.70 11.17
N ALA A 48 -5.15 3.04 10.10
CA ALA A 48 -5.92 2.03 9.36
C ALA A 48 -5.20 0.68 9.25
N GLY A 49 -4.32 0.36 10.20
CA GLY A 49 -3.57 -0.91 10.23
C GLY A 49 -2.60 -1.08 9.08
N GLY A 50 -2.05 -0.01 8.55
CA GLY A 50 -1.10 -0.02 7.44
C GLY A 50 -1.75 -0.06 6.05
N ALA A 51 -3.08 0.01 5.96
CA ALA A 51 -3.79 -0.10 4.68
C ALA A 51 -3.43 1.02 3.69
N MET A 52 -3.19 2.22 4.18
CA MET A 52 -2.82 3.38 3.37
C MET A 52 -1.31 3.59 3.34
N ALA A 53 -0.66 3.54 4.50
CA ALA A 53 0.79 3.70 4.61
C ALA A 53 1.57 2.60 3.88
N GLY A 54 1.01 1.40 3.80
CA GLY A 54 1.57 0.27 3.07
C GLY A 54 1.83 0.55 1.61
N ARG A 55 1.01 1.41 0.98
CA ARG A 55 1.23 1.79 -0.42
C ARG A 55 2.53 2.58 -0.60
N LEU A 56 2.79 3.58 0.25
CA LEU A 56 4.06 4.32 0.21
C LEU A 56 5.25 3.39 0.42
N VAL A 57 5.17 2.52 1.44
CA VAL A 57 6.25 1.55 1.74
C VAL A 57 6.50 0.62 0.57
N TRP A 58 5.43 0.10 -0.05
CA TRP A 58 5.55 -0.77 -1.21
C TRP A 58 6.19 -0.05 -2.40
N LEU A 59 5.71 1.16 -2.75
CA LEU A 59 6.26 1.96 -3.85
C LEU A 59 7.76 2.24 -3.65
N LEU A 60 8.17 2.62 -2.44
CA LEU A 60 9.57 2.85 -2.12
C LEU A 60 10.42 1.58 -2.21
N ARG A 61 9.91 0.46 -1.66
CA ARG A 61 10.64 -0.81 -1.64
C ARG A 61 10.86 -1.40 -3.02
N ILE A 62 9.89 -1.33 -3.94
CA ILE A 62 10.07 -1.82 -5.31
C ILE A 62 11.08 -0.99 -6.10
N LEU A 63 11.33 0.26 -5.68
CA LEU A 63 12.40 1.12 -6.20
C LEU A 63 13.73 0.93 -5.45
N GLY A 64 13.84 -0.06 -4.56
CA GLY A 64 15.03 -0.34 -3.77
C GLY A 64 15.33 0.67 -2.67
N ARG A 65 14.33 1.49 -2.26
CA ARG A 65 14.48 2.46 -1.17
C ARG A 65 14.19 1.84 0.18
N ASP A 66 14.83 2.37 1.22
CA ASP A 66 14.63 1.88 2.59
C ASP A 66 13.34 2.46 3.16
N ALA A 67 12.37 1.57 3.40
CA ALA A 67 11.06 1.95 3.94
C ALA A 67 10.46 0.85 4.81
N ALA A 68 9.74 1.23 5.84
CA ALA A 68 9.02 0.32 6.75
C ALA A 68 7.69 0.92 7.20
N LEU A 69 6.78 0.03 7.64
CA LEU A 69 5.59 0.43 8.38
C LEU A 69 5.93 0.52 9.89
N LEU A 70 5.33 1.50 10.56
CA LEU A 70 5.26 1.49 12.03
C LEU A 70 4.23 0.44 12.44
N ASP A 71 4.68 -0.62 13.08
CA ASP A 71 3.83 -1.74 13.47
C ASP A 71 2.76 -1.32 14.49
N GLY A 72 1.49 -1.53 14.14
CA GLY A 72 0.32 -1.06 14.88
C GLY A 72 -0.04 0.41 14.64
N GLY A 73 0.75 1.13 13.83
CA GLY A 73 0.46 2.52 13.45
C GLY A 73 0.42 3.48 14.64
N LEU A 74 -0.34 4.56 14.49
CA LEU A 74 -0.44 5.60 15.52
C LEU A 74 -1.11 5.11 16.82
N GLN A 75 -1.99 4.10 16.73
CA GLN A 75 -2.75 3.59 17.88
C GLN A 75 -1.90 2.88 18.91
N THR A 76 -0.75 2.33 18.50
CA THR A 76 0.18 1.63 19.38
C THR A 76 1.42 2.46 19.75
N TRP A 77 1.47 3.73 19.30
CA TRP A 77 2.55 4.63 19.61
C TRP A 77 2.45 5.13 21.06
N GLU A 78 3.48 4.86 21.87
CA GLU A 78 3.54 5.23 23.29
C GLU A 78 4.34 6.53 23.54
N GLY A 79 4.94 7.09 22.48
CA GLY A 79 5.71 8.32 22.58
C GLY A 79 4.84 9.58 22.58
N GLU A 80 5.48 10.72 22.80
CA GLU A 80 4.81 12.01 22.73
C GLU A 80 4.28 12.28 21.31
N LEU A 81 3.12 12.93 21.23
CA LEU A 81 2.52 13.40 20.00
C LEU A 81 2.62 14.93 19.93
N THR A 82 2.77 15.44 18.72
CA THR A 82 2.75 16.88 18.45
C THR A 82 1.78 17.20 17.33
N THR A 83 1.20 18.39 17.40
CA THR A 83 0.42 18.97 16.30
C THR A 83 1.25 19.94 15.45
N GLU A 84 2.53 20.07 15.76
CA GLU A 84 3.43 20.92 14.97
C GLU A 84 3.65 20.32 13.59
N VAL A 85 3.46 21.14 12.57
CA VAL A 85 3.71 20.75 11.17
C VAL A 85 5.19 20.98 10.86
N THR A 86 5.96 19.91 10.91
CA THR A 86 7.36 19.93 10.47
C THR A 86 7.41 20.13 8.96
N ARG A 87 8.12 21.17 8.52
CA ARG A 87 8.43 21.41 7.11
C ARG A 87 9.90 21.14 6.85
N ARG A 88 10.17 20.14 6.02
CA ARG A 88 11.53 19.85 5.55
C ARG A 88 11.81 20.67 4.28
N PRO A 89 13.06 21.10 4.07
CA PRO A 89 13.44 21.66 2.77
C PRO A 89 13.27 20.60 1.67
N ARG A 90 13.07 21.06 0.45
CA ARG A 90 13.04 20.17 -0.72
C ARG A 90 14.29 19.29 -0.73
N ALA A 91 14.11 18.01 -0.95
CA ALA A 91 15.16 17.00 -1.10
C ALA A 91 15.40 16.65 -2.58
N GLU A 92 16.38 15.80 -2.84
CA GLU A 92 16.62 15.18 -4.14
C GLU A 92 16.10 13.74 -4.12
N PHE A 93 15.14 13.43 -4.99
CA PHE A 93 14.64 12.09 -5.24
C PHE A 93 14.69 11.84 -6.73
N ALA A 94 15.51 10.89 -7.15
CA ALA A 94 15.69 10.57 -8.56
C ALA A 94 14.49 9.81 -9.11
N PRO A 95 13.85 10.27 -10.20
CA PRO A 95 12.80 9.52 -10.83
C PRO A 95 13.33 8.17 -11.36
N THR A 96 12.62 7.11 -11.09
CA THR A 96 12.98 5.75 -11.47
C THR A 96 11.73 5.04 -11.98
N SER A 97 11.80 4.44 -13.15
CA SER A 97 10.69 3.68 -13.73
C SER A 97 10.28 2.52 -12.83
N TRP A 98 8.98 2.27 -12.78
CA TRP A 98 8.43 1.13 -12.04
C TRP A 98 8.96 -0.17 -12.64
N PRO A 99 9.46 -1.12 -11.84
CA PRO A 99 9.98 -2.39 -12.35
C PRO A 99 8.82 -3.27 -12.85
N ASP A 100 8.88 -3.71 -14.11
CA ASP A 100 7.84 -4.55 -14.73
C ASP A 100 7.55 -5.81 -13.90
N ALA A 101 8.56 -6.40 -13.28
CA ALA A 101 8.41 -7.60 -12.45
C ALA A 101 7.55 -7.39 -11.17
N ALA A 102 7.30 -6.14 -10.77
CA ALA A 102 6.45 -5.82 -9.63
C ALA A 102 5.01 -5.51 -10.04
N LEU A 103 4.70 -5.54 -11.33
CA LEU A 103 3.41 -5.14 -11.89
C LEU A 103 2.76 -6.33 -12.58
N ALA A 104 1.44 -6.33 -12.57
CA ALA A 104 0.61 -7.28 -13.28
C ALA A 104 -0.54 -6.52 -13.96
N ASP A 105 -0.88 -6.91 -15.16
CA ASP A 105 -2.03 -6.36 -15.86
C ASP A 105 -3.29 -7.23 -15.67
N ILE A 106 -4.36 -6.88 -16.37
CA ILE A 106 -5.64 -7.60 -16.27
C ILE A 106 -5.55 -9.02 -16.85
N GLU A 107 -4.69 -9.24 -17.85
CA GLU A 107 -4.49 -10.55 -18.48
C GLU A 107 -3.66 -11.44 -17.55
N ASP A 108 -2.64 -10.89 -16.89
CA ASP A 108 -1.89 -11.55 -15.85
C ASP A 108 -2.79 -11.97 -14.69
N ALA A 109 -3.69 -11.08 -14.24
CA ALA A 109 -4.64 -11.39 -13.19
C ALA A 109 -5.68 -12.45 -13.60
N ALA A 110 -6.03 -12.53 -14.89
CA ALA A 110 -6.99 -13.51 -15.40
C ALA A 110 -6.38 -14.89 -15.63
N THR A 111 -5.07 -14.98 -15.87
CA THR A 111 -4.35 -16.22 -16.20
C THR A 111 -3.33 -16.66 -15.14
N GLY A 112 -3.10 -15.83 -14.14
CA GLY A 112 -2.11 -16.09 -13.09
C GLY A 112 -2.44 -17.35 -12.27
N GLU A 113 -1.43 -18.13 -11.94
CA GLU A 113 -1.58 -19.34 -11.11
C GLU A 113 -2.10 -19.03 -9.70
N LEU A 114 -1.78 -17.84 -9.20
CA LEU A 114 -2.17 -17.38 -7.87
C LEU A 114 -2.57 -15.91 -7.90
N VAL A 115 -3.85 -15.65 -7.66
CA VAL A 115 -4.39 -14.31 -7.46
C VAL A 115 -4.98 -14.23 -6.06
N ILE A 116 -4.57 -13.23 -5.30
CA ILE A 116 -5.03 -13.00 -3.92
C ILE A 116 -5.90 -11.74 -3.89
N ASP A 117 -7.09 -11.86 -3.33
CA ASP A 117 -7.96 -10.74 -3.00
C ASP A 117 -7.79 -10.39 -1.52
N ALA A 118 -7.21 -9.22 -1.24
CA ALA A 118 -6.94 -8.75 0.11
C ALA A 118 -8.09 -7.95 0.75
N ARG A 119 -9.22 -7.77 0.04
CA ARG A 119 -10.41 -7.08 0.56
C ARG A 119 -11.12 -7.92 1.64
N GLY A 120 -12.07 -7.30 2.35
CA GLY A 120 -12.92 -8.02 3.30
C GLY A 120 -13.66 -9.20 2.65
N ALA A 121 -13.86 -10.28 3.41
CA ALA A 121 -14.44 -11.52 2.89
C ALA A 121 -15.86 -11.34 2.34
N GLU A 122 -16.65 -10.42 2.90
CA GLU A 122 -17.99 -10.06 2.43
C GLU A 122 -17.95 -9.40 1.03
N ARG A 123 -16.93 -8.59 0.76
CA ARG A 123 -16.71 -8.02 -0.57
C ARG A 123 -16.28 -9.08 -1.57
N PHE A 124 -15.40 -9.98 -1.16
CA PHE A 124 -14.99 -11.11 -1.99
C PHE A 124 -16.18 -11.99 -2.40
N ARG A 125 -17.10 -12.29 -1.46
CA ARG A 125 -18.31 -13.09 -1.75
C ARG A 125 -19.38 -12.33 -2.53
N GLY A 126 -19.22 -11.02 -2.72
CA GLY A 126 -20.20 -10.16 -3.39
C GLY A 126 -21.43 -9.83 -2.54
N GLU A 127 -21.36 -10.02 -1.22
CA GLU A 127 -22.44 -9.73 -0.27
C GLU A 127 -22.53 -8.24 0.06
N SER A 128 -21.42 -7.54 -0.07
CA SER A 128 -21.32 -6.09 0.14
C SER A 128 -20.33 -5.49 -0.86
N GLU A 129 -20.71 -4.39 -1.51
CA GLU A 129 -19.80 -3.61 -2.36
C GLU A 129 -20.13 -2.11 -2.27
N PRO A 130 -19.51 -1.42 -1.29
CA PRO A 130 -19.82 -0.01 -1.07
C PRO A 130 -19.10 0.94 -2.04
N ILE A 131 -18.17 0.45 -2.86
CA ILE A 131 -17.23 1.30 -3.57
C ILE A 131 -17.25 1.06 -5.09
N ASP A 132 -17.19 -0.21 -5.52
CA ASP A 132 -17.06 -0.56 -6.93
C ASP A 132 -18.44 -0.82 -7.58
N PRO A 133 -18.59 -0.55 -8.89
CA PRO A 133 -19.88 -0.72 -9.56
C PRO A 133 -20.31 -2.19 -9.72
N LYS A 134 -19.40 -3.14 -9.43
CA LYS A 134 -19.64 -4.57 -9.59
C LYS A 134 -19.12 -5.33 -8.38
N ALA A 135 -20.01 -6.08 -7.74
CA ALA A 135 -19.67 -6.95 -6.62
C ALA A 135 -18.99 -8.26 -7.04
N GLY A 136 -18.30 -8.89 -6.09
CA GLY A 136 -17.62 -10.17 -6.30
C GLY A 136 -16.10 -10.02 -6.44
N HIS A 137 -15.45 -11.01 -7.04
CA HIS A 137 -14.00 -11.11 -7.13
C HIS A 137 -13.56 -11.59 -8.52
N VAL A 138 -12.26 -11.49 -8.81
CA VAL A 138 -11.65 -12.03 -10.03
C VAL A 138 -11.79 -13.56 -10.02
N PRO A 139 -12.31 -14.19 -11.09
CA PRO A 139 -12.45 -15.64 -11.15
C PRO A 139 -11.13 -16.37 -10.83
N GLY A 140 -11.18 -17.34 -9.92
CA GLY A 140 -9.99 -18.07 -9.45
C GLY A 140 -9.20 -17.41 -8.33
N ALA A 141 -9.48 -16.15 -7.98
CA ALA A 141 -8.82 -15.51 -6.86
C ALA A 141 -9.15 -16.18 -5.52
N ARG A 142 -8.20 -16.15 -4.59
CA ARG A 142 -8.35 -16.63 -3.22
C ARG A 142 -8.53 -15.47 -2.25
N SER A 143 -9.44 -15.63 -1.29
CA SER A 143 -9.72 -14.59 -0.29
C SER A 143 -8.70 -14.63 0.85
N TYR A 144 -7.89 -13.59 0.94
CA TYR A 144 -6.92 -13.39 2.01
C TYR A 144 -7.02 -11.94 2.55
N PRO A 145 -8.08 -11.62 3.30
CA PRO A 145 -8.30 -10.28 3.82
C PRO A 145 -7.07 -9.73 4.55
N MET A 146 -6.69 -8.49 4.25
CA MET A 146 -5.54 -7.82 4.86
C MET A 146 -5.63 -7.83 6.39
N THR A 147 -6.84 -7.63 6.93
CA THR A 147 -7.09 -7.63 8.38
C THR A 147 -6.69 -8.94 9.07
N GLY A 148 -6.68 -10.06 8.34
CA GLY A 148 -6.20 -11.34 8.86
C GLY A 148 -4.69 -11.40 9.11
N ASN A 149 -3.92 -10.39 8.65
CA ASN A 149 -2.50 -10.27 8.94
C ASN A 149 -2.23 -9.55 10.26
N LEU A 150 -3.28 -9.01 10.89
CA LEU A 150 -3.17 -8.23 12.11
C LEU A 150 -3.69 -9.03 13.32
N THR A 151 -3.17 -8.70 14.47
CA THR A 151 -3.66 -9.10 15.78
C THR A 151 -4.82 -8.17 16.20
N GLU A 152 -5.49 -8.47 17.30
CA GLU A 152 -6.62 -7.66 17.79
C GLU A 152 -6.21 -6.24 18.19
N ASP A 153 -4.96 -6.04 18.61
CA ASP A 153 -4.38 -4.75 18.95
C ASP A 153 -3.84 -3.98 17.71
N GLY A 154 -4.04 -4.50 16.50
CA GLY A 154 -3.69 -3.84 15.24
C GLY A 154 -2.23 -3.97 14.81
N ARG A 155 -1.41 -4.74 15.53
CA ARG A 155 -0.04 -5.08 15.12
C ARG A 155 -0.05 -6.19 14.09
N PHE A 156 1.03 -6.30 13.32
CA PHE A 156 1.19 -7.47 12.46
C PHE A 156 1.38 -8.74 13.30
N ARG A 157 0.82 -9.84 12.81
CA ARG A 157 1.13 -11.18 13.31
C ARG A 157 2.61 -11.45 13.16
N THR A 158 3.13 -12.39 13.96
CA THR A 158 4.54 -12.79 13.88
C THR A 158 4.87 -13.32 12.48
N PRO A 159 6.14 -13.25 12.05
CA PRO A 159 6.56 -13.84 10.78
C PRO A 159 6.20 -15.32 10.63
N GLU A 160 6.20 -16.07 11.73
CA GLU A 160 5.83 -17.48 11.78
C GLU A 160 4.35 -17.68 11.48
N GLU A 161 3.46 -16.95 12.15
CA GLU A 161 2.02 -16.98 11.94
C GLU A 161 1.65 -16.54 10.51
N LEU A 162 2.35 -15.53 9.97
CA LEU A 162 2.15 -15.08 8.59
C LEU A 162 2.61 -16.15 7.58
N ARG A 163 3.75 -16.83 7.82
CA ARG A 163 4.18 -17.94 6.97
C ARG A 163 3.17 -19.09 6.98
N GLU A 164 2.67 -19.48 8.15
CA GLU A 164 1.63 -20.50 8.26
C GLU A 164 0.35 -20.10 7.53
N ARG A 165 -0.07 -18.82 7.71
CA ARG A 165 -1.25 -18.30 7.02
C ARG A 165 -1.11 -18.37 5.51
N PHE A 166 0.04 -18.02 4.97
CA PHE A 166 0.29 -18.01 3.52
C PHE A 166 0.79 -19.35 2.96
N ALA A 167 1.14 -20.33 3.78
CA ALA A 167 1.52 -21.66 3.32
C ALA A 167 0.34 -22.45 2.69
N ALA A 168 -0.90 -22.02 2.95
CA ALA A 168 -2.12 -22.62 2.40
C ALA A 168 -2.59 -21.98 1.08
N VAL A 169 -1.80 -21.05 0.52
CA VAL A 169 -2.13 -20.29 -0.70
C VAL A 169 -1.64 -20.96 -1.97
#